data_00480cdada4425321d035a1014c607d1
#
_entry.id   00480cdada4425321d035a1014c607d1
#
_cell.length_a   1.000
_cell.length_b   1.000
_cell.length_c   1.000
_cell.angle_alpha   90.00
_cell.angle_beta   90.00
_cell.angle_gamma   90.00
#
_symmetry.space_group_name_H-M   'P 1'
#
loop_
_entity.id
_entity.type
_entity.pdbx_description
1 polymer ?
#
loop_
_entity_poly.entity_id
_entity_poly.type
_entity_poly.pdbx_seq_one_letter_code
_entity_poly.pdbx_strand_id
1 'polypeptide(L)'
;MVSAAHTVLGEVAPDRLGVVDAHDHLFIRSPLLPGQELDDVADAAVRLSGFGALGGGTVVQWTPYGMGRRITELPSLSRDLGVHIIAATGLHQAAHYTAELLDSVRDRLAELFVTELTEGIGGTGVRAGLIKVAGGFHGLDAHAVSTMRAAAEANRRTGAPIAVHLELGTGALDVLDLLCGQLGVAPGSVILGHLNRSPDFTVHRLAAEAGARLAFDGPSRANHATDWRMPDALRALADAGFADRLLLGGDTVTPETPGMAHLLRRVAPRLELTLGKGLLEQILVTNPARAYAW
;
A
#
# COMPACT_ATOMS: atom_id res chain seq x y z
N MET A 1 6.82 -9.24 -21.94
CA MET A 1 6.38 -10.19 -20.90
C MET A 1 4.96 -9.81 -20.52
N VAL A 2 4.09 -10.77 -20.21
CA VAL A 2 2.77 -10.46 -19.67
C VAL A 2 2.98 -9.99 -18.24
N SER A 3 2.45 -8.81 -17.85
CA SER A 3 2.58 -8.31 -16.49
C SER A 3 1.80 -9.22 -15.51
N ALA A 4 2.37 -9.49 -14.36
CA ALA A 4 1.77 -10.33 -13.32
C ALA A 4 1.89 -9.65 -11.95
N ALA A 5 0.98 -9.97 -11.04
CA ALA A 5 1.11 -9.58 -9.65
C ALA A 5 1.96 -10.62 -8.90
N HIS A 6 2.97 -10.15 -8.18
CA HIS A 6 3.84 -11.02 -7.38
C HIS A 6 3.23 -11.20 -5.99
N THR A 7 2.63 -12.37 -5.75
CA THR A 7 2.06 -12.75 -4.45
C THR A 7 3.05 -13.62 -3.68
N VAL A 8 2.77 -13.83 -2.39
CA VAL A 8 3.58 -14.71 -1.53
C VAL A 8 3.57 -16.19 -1.98
N LEU A 9 2.66 -16.58 -2.87
CA LEU A 9 2.61 -17.92 -3.46
C LEU A 9 3.14 -17.96 -4.92
N GLY A 10 3.65 -16.86 -5.43
CA GLY A 10 4.15 -16.73 -6.81
C GLY A 10 3.35 -15.74 -7.64
N GLU A 11 3.56 -15.81 -8.95
CA GLU A 11 2.92 -14.89 -9.90
C GLU A 11 1.47 -15.24 -10.16
N VAL A 12 0.62 -14.22 -10.19
CA VAL A 12 -0.82 -14.33 -10.43
C VAL A 12 -1.20 -13.35 -11.55
N ALA A 13 -1.99 -13.82 -12.51
CA ALA A 13 -2.52 -12.96 -13.56
C ALA A 13 -3.40 -11.85 -12.95
N PRO A 14 -3.34 -10.61 -13.44
CA PRO A 14 -4.02 -9.46 -12.83
C PRO A 14 -5.53 -9.66 -12.64
N ASP A 15 -6.19 -10.31 -13.60
CA ASP A 15 -7.61 -10.63 -13.59
C ASP A 15 -8.01 -11.69 -12.55
N ARG A 16 -7.04 -12.36 -11.93
CA ARG A 16 -7.24 -13.37 -10.88
C ARG A 16 -7.13 -12.82 -9.47
N LEU A 17 -6.76 -11.56 -9.29
CA LEU A 17 -6.64 -10.93 -7.97
C LEU A 17 -8.00 -10.75 -7.27
N GLY A 18 -9.10 -10.67 -8.01
CA GLY A 18 -10.45 -10.45 -7.46
C GLY A 18 -10.60 -9.08 -6.81
N VAL A 19 -11.38 -9.01 -5.75
CA VAL A 19 -11.56 -7.80 -4.93
C VAL A 19 -10.32 -7.59 -4.08
N VAL A 20 -9.68 -6.43 -4.20
CA VAL A 20 -8.38 -6.12 -3.58
C VAL A 20 -8.55 -5.08 -2.48
N ASP A 21 -8.05 -5.40 -1.30
CA ASP A 21 -7.66 -4.40 -0.30
C ASP A 21 -6.27 -3.88 -0.67
N ALA A 22 -6.22 -2.66 -1.20
CA ALA A 22 -5.02 -2.11 -1.83
C ALA A 22 -3.96 -1.61 -0.82
N HIS A 23 -4.29 -1.53 0.45
CA HIS A 23 -3.39 -1.12 1.52
C HIS A 23 -3.89 -1.65 2.87
N ASP A 24 -3.20 -2.64 3.42
CA ASP A 24 -3.52 -3.15 4.76
C ASP A 24 -2.27 -3.75 5.45
N HIS A 25 -2.41 -4.16 6.71
CA HIS A 25 -1.38 -4.82 7.49
C HIS A 25 -1.93 -6.08 8.17
N LEU A 26 -1.43 -7.25 7.77
CA LEU A 26 -1.64 -8.51 8.50
C LEU A 26 -0.74 -8.56 9.74
N PHE A 27 0.50 -8.09 9.57
CA PHE A 27 1.50 -7.99 10.62
C PHE A 27 2.19 -6.64 10.54
N ILE A 28 2.34 -5.98 11.68
CA ILE A 28 3.12 -4.75 11.80
C ILE A 28 3.64 -4.61 13.23
N ARG A 29 4.91 -4.23 13.37
CA ARG A 29 5.55 -3.89 14.64
C ARG A 29 6.36 -2.61 14.47
N SER A 30 6.22 -1.71 15.42
CA SER A 30 6.98 -0.46 15.44
C SER A 30 7.25 -0.01 16.87
N PRO A 31 8.43 0.53 17.17
CA PRO A 31 8.71 1.19 18.45
C PRO A 31 7.76 2.34 18.79
N LEU A 32 7.12 2.93 17.77
CA LEU A 32 6.13 4.00 17.94
C LEU A 32 4.72 3.49 18.31
N LEU A 33 4.51 2.17 18.28
CA LEU A 33 3.23 1.53 18.58
C LEU A 33 3.41 0.45 19.68
N PRO A 34 3.98 0.78 20.85
CA PRO A 34 4.25 -0.22 21.87
C PRO A 34 2.95 -0.81 22.42
N GLY A 35 2.85 -2.14 22.43
CA GLY A 35 1.67 -2.87 22.89
C GLY A 35 0.46 -2.82 21.96
N GLN A 36 0.63 -2.30 20.74
CA GLN A 36 -0.41 -2.22 19.71
C GLN A 36 0.01 -2.96 18.43
N GLU A 37 0.98 -3.86 18.55
CA GLU A 37 1.50 -4.60 17.42
C GLU A 37 0.47 -5.60 16.88
N LEU A 38 0.41 -5.73 15.56
CA LEU A 38 -0.25 -6.86 14.90
C LEU A 38 0.81 -7.97 14.73
N ASP A 39 0.89 -8.90 15.66
CA ASP A 39 1.96 -9.91 15.69
C ASP A 39 1.42 -11.33 15.98
N ASP A 40 0.11 -11.49 16.12
CA ASP A 40 -0.53 -12.78 16.35
C ASP A 40 -1.03 -13.40 15.04
N VAL A 41 -0.61 -14.65 14.76
CA VAL A 41 -0.96 -15.37 13.52
C VAL A 41 -2.43 -15.78 13.51
N ALA A 42 -2.99 -16.13 14.66
CA ALA A 42 -4.40 -16.52 14.76
C ALA A 42 -5.31 -15.31 14.50
N ASP A 43 -4.97 -14.13 15.04
CA ASP A 43 -5.68 -12.89 14.77
C ASP A 43 -5.57 -12.48 13.29
N ALA A 44 -4.38 -12.61 12.68
CA ALA A 44 -4.20 -12.38 11.26
C ALA A 44 -5.08 -13.32 10.41
N ALA A 45 -5.15 -14.61 10.78
CA ALA A 45 -6.01 -15.59 10.11
C ALA A 45 -7.50 -15.24 10.24
N VAL A 46 -7.94 -14.79 11.41
CA VAL A 46 -9.34 -14.34 11.62
C VAL A 46 -9.67 -13.13 10.75
N ARG A 47 -8.78 -12.12 10.69
CA ARG A 47 -8.98 -10.92 9.85
C ARG A 47 -9.03 -11.29 8.36
N LEU A 48 -8.07 -12.10 7.89
CA LEU A 48 -7.99 -12.51 6.48
C LEU A 48 -9.17 -13.39 6.08
N SER A 49 -9.57 -14.35 6.94
CA SER A 49 -10.77 -15.18 6.73
C SER A 49 -12.05 -14.33 6.66
N GLY A 50 -12.19 -13.35 7.54
CA GLY A 50 -13.31 -12.42 7.53
C GLY A 50 -13.41 -11.58 6.25
N PHE A 51 -12.27 -11.20 5.66
CA PHE A 51 -12.20 -10.52 4.37
C PHE A 51 -12.59 -11.47 3.22
N GLY A 52 -12.02 -12.67 3.18
CA GLY A 52 -12.34 -13.70 2.17
C GLY A 52 -13.81 -14.11 2.18
N ALA A 53 -14.42 -14.27 3.37
CA ALA A 53 -15.85 -14.60 3.52
C ALA A 53 -16.79 -13.52 2.95
N LEU A 54 -16.32 -12.29 2.77
CA LEU A 54 -17.05 -11.18 2.14
C LEU A 54 -16.74 -11.03 0.64
N GLY A 55 -16.03 -11.98 0.04
CA GLY A 55 -15.64 -11.96 -1.37
C GLY A 55 -14.31 -11.25 -1.65
N GLY A 56 -13.53 -10.94 -0.62
CA GLY A 56 -12.17 -10.41 -0.78
C GLY A 56 -11.23 -11.45 -1.40
N GLY A 57 -10.48 -11.05 -2.42
CA GLY A 57 -9.58 -11.92 -3.18
C GLY A 57 -8.11 -11.70 -2.90
N THR A 58 -7.71 -10.47 -2.59
CA THR A 58 -6.30 -10.08 -2.41
C THR A 58 -6.13 -9.01 -1.34
N VAL A 59 -5.12 -9.16 -0.50
CA VAL A 59 -4.67 -8.13 0.45
C VAL A 59 -3.25 -7.70 0.09
N VAL A 60 -3.02 -6.39 -0.01
CA VAL A 60 -1.69 -5.82 -0.21
C VAL A 60 -1.14 -5.36 1.13
N GLN A 61 -0.20 -6.13 1.67
CA GLN A 61 0.45 -5.85 2.95
C GLN A 61 1.58 -4.84 2.76
N TRP A 62 1.37 -3.61 3.22
CA TRP A 62 2.33 -2.52 3.08
C TRP A 62 3.42 -2.50 4.16
N THR A 63 3.51 -3.49 5.01
CA THR A 63 4.54 -3.57 6.05
C THR A 63 5.92 -3.80 5.43
N PRO A 64 6.86 -2.82 5.50
CA PRO A 64 8.15 -2.91 4.84
C PRO A 64 9.20 -3.65 5.67
N TYR A 65 10.45 -3.64 5.21
CA TYR A 65 11.60 -4.23 5.90
C TYR A 65 11.71 -3.74 7.35
N GLY A 66 12.03 -4.63 8.27
CA GLY A 66 12.31 -4.30 9.68
C GLY A 66 11.09 -4.04 10.57
N MET A 67 9.87 -4.03 10.02
CA MET A 67 8.63 -3.73 10.76
C MET A 67 7.75 -4.97 11.06
N GLY A 68 8.34 -6.14 11.26
CA GLY A 68 7.59 -7.32 11.72
C GLY A 68 6.71 -7.97 10.64
N ARG A 69 7.16 -8.02 9.39
CA ARG A 69 6.40 -8.58 8.24
C ARG A 69 5.97 -10.04 8.39
N ARG A 70 6.61 -10.84 9.26
CA ARG A 70 6.38 -12.28 9.46
C ARG A 70 6.24 -13.04 8.14
N ILE A 71 7.19 -12.85 7.25
CA ILE A 71 7.10 -13.31 5.86
C ILE A 71 6.94 -14.82 5.72
N THR A 72 7.45 -15.59 6.66
CA THR A 72 7.36 -17.07 6.71
C THR A 72 5.93 -17.57 6.95
N GLU A 73 5.09 -16.76 7.57
CA GLU A 73 3.71 -17.10 7.90
C GLU A 73 2.73 -16.81 6.74
N LEU A 74 3.05 -15.82 5.90
CA LEU A 74 2.15 -15.34 4.85
C LEU A 74 1.78 -16.41 3.82
N PRO A 75 2.69 -17.30 3.35
CA PRO A 75 2.32 -18.34 2.38
C PRO A 75 1.30 -19.36 2.91
N SER A 76 1.41 -19.77 4.18
CA SER A 76 0.43 -20.67 4.78
C SER A 76 -0.93 -19.99 4.93
N LEU A 77 -0.97 -18.76 5.47
CA LEU A 77 -2.19 -17.96 5.57
C LEU A 77 -2.88 -17.79 4.21
N SER A 78 -2.12 -17.42 3.17
CA SER A 78 -2.64 -17.24 1.82
C SER A 78 -3.24 -18.53 1.25
N ARG A 79 -2.53 -19.65 1.38
CA ARG A 79 -2.96 -20.96 0.86
C ARG A 79 -4.18 -21.48 1.59
N ASP A 80 -4.16 -21.44 2.92
CA ASP A 80 -5.18 -22.09 3.76
C ASP A 80 -6.51 -21.32 3.71
N LEU A 81 -6.45 -20.00 3.48
CA LEU A 81 -7.63 -19.14 3.45
C LEU A 81 -8.07 -18.74 2.03
N GLY A 82 -7.29 -19.11 1.00
CA GLY A 82 -7.65 -18.85 -0.40
C GLY A 82 -7.65 -17.36 -0.78
N VAL A 83 -6.93 -16.51 -0.03
CA VAL A 83 -6.78 -15.07 -0.29
C VAL A 83 -5.35 -14.78 -0.70
N HIS A 84 -5.14 -14.14 -1.83
CA HIS A 84 -3.81 -13.71 -2.26
C HIS A 84 -3.24 -12.65 -1.31
N ILE A 85 -1.94 -12.70 -1.05
CA ILE A 85 -1.22 -11.70 -0.27
C ILE A 85 -0.07 -11.18 -1.13
N ILE A 86 0.00 -9.86 -1.30
CA ILE A 86 1.13 -9.17 -1.93
C ILE A 86 1.95 -8.53 -0.80
N ALA A 87 3.21 -8.93 -0.64
CA ALA A 87 4.09 -8.42 0.42
C ALA A 87 4.96 -7.27 -0.08
N ALA A 88 5.33 -6.35 0.81
CA ALA A 88 6.18 -5.22 0.48
C ALA A 88 7.65 -5.44 0.87
N THR A 89 8.56 -4.88 0.06
CA THR A 89 9.90 -4.45 0.47
C THR A 89 9.88 -2.95 0.80
N GLY A 90 11.03 -2.35 1.06
CA GLY A 90 11.14 -0.92 1.30
C GLY A 90 11.46 -0.56 2.76
N LEU A 91 11.46 0.75 3.06
CA LEU A 91 11.62 1.30 4.41
C LEU A 91 10.59 2.39 4.71
N HIS A 92 10.13 2.44 5.95
CA HIS A 92 9.28 3.52 6.49
C HIS A 92 10.14 4.72 6.94
N GLN A 93 9.51 5.70 7.61
CA GLN A 93 10.18 6.81 8.28
C GLN A 93 11.21 6.31 9.31
N ALA A 94 12.32 7.04 9.48
CA ALA A 94 13.43 6.65 10.35
C ALA A 94 12.99 6.36 11.81
N ALA A 95 12.00 7.09 12.32
CA ALA A 95 11.48 6.92 13.67
C ALA A 95 10.92 5.52 13.99
N HIS A 96 10.60 4.72 12.98
CA HIS A 96 10.10 3.34 13.14
C HIS A 96 11.22 2.30 13.29
N TYR A 97 12.48 2.71 13.31
CA TYR A 97 13.65 1.82 13.32
C TYR A 97 14.66 2.21 14.40
N THR A 98 15.50 1.26 14.79
CA THR A 98 16.70 1.57 15.57
C THR A 98 17.80 2.11 14.64
N ALA A 99 18.73 2.89 15.19
CA ALA A 99 19.86 3.42 14.44
C ALA A 99 20.73 2.28 13.84
N GLU A 100 20.96 1.21 14.62
CA GLU A 100 21.75 0.05 14.20
C GLU A 100 21.16 -0.64 12.97
N LEU A 101 19.82 -0.78 12.92
CA LEU A 101 19.15 -1.37 11.77
C LEU A 101 19.32 -0.47 10.54
N LEU A 102 19.09 0.84 10.67
CA LEU A 102 19.25 1.78 9.57
C LEU A 102 20.68 1.80 9.04
N ASP A 103 21.69 1.83 9.94
CA ASP A 103 23.10 1.81 9.58
C ASP A 103 23.48 0.50 8.85
N SER A 104 22.89 -0.64 9.24
CA SER A 104 23.17 -1.95 8.63
C SER A 104 22.72 -2.06 7.17
N VAL A 105 21.79 -1.22 6.72
CA VAL A 105 21.20 -1.28 5.36
C VAL A 105 21.48 -0.04 4.52
N ARG A 106 21.97 1.05 5.11
CA ARG A 106 22.13 2.38 4.47
C ARG A 106 22.77 2.32 3.09
N ASP A 107 23.91 1.65 2.97
CA ASP A 107 24.71 1.64 1.74
C ASP A 107 24.26 0.58 0.73
N ARG A 108 23.22 -0.21 1.05
CA ARG A 108 22.74 -1.31 0.20
C ARG A 108 21.23 -1.32 -0.01
N LEU A 109 20.53 -0.21 0.27
CA LEU A 109 19.06 -0.16 0.19
C LEU A 109 18.51 -0.59 -1.16
N ALA A 110 19.06 -0.08 -2.26
CA ALA A 110 18.59 -0.44 -3.60
C ALA A 110 18.79 -1.94 -3.87
N GLU A 111 19.95 -2.50 -3.51
CA GLU A 111 20.22 -3.95 -3.65
C GLU A 111 19.29 -4.78 -2.76
N LEU A 112 19.03 -4.35 -1.52
CA LEU A 112 18.06 -5.00 -0.64
C LEU A 112 16.68 -5.08 -1.29
N PHE A 113 16.18 -3.95 -1.82
CA PHE A 113 14.87 -3.92 -2.45
C PHE A 113 14.80 -4.80 -3.70
N VAL A 114 15.83 -4.74 -4.55
CA VAL A 114 15.92 -5.59 -5.74
C VAL A 114 15.97 -7.07 -5.38
N THR A 115 16.81 -7.47 -4.44
CA THR A 115 16.91 -8.87 -3.98
C THR A 115 15.56 -9.37 -3.45
N GLU A 116 14.87 -8.58 -2.63
CA GLU A 116 13.56 -8.97 -2.09
C GLU A 116 12.47 -9.06 -3.17
N LEU A 117 12.57 -8.27 -4.25
CA LEU A 117 11.65 -8.33 -5.40
C LEU A 117 11.94 -9.49 -6.35
N THR A 118 13.21 -9.90 -6.52
CA THR A 118 13.62 -10.86 -7.57
C THR A 118 13.99 -12.24 -7.03
N GLU A 119 14.61 -12.31 -5.85
CA GLU A 119 15.12 -13.55 -5.28
C GLU A 119 14.28 -14.02 -4.08
N GLY A 120 13.86 -13.07 -3.24
CA GLY A 120 13.01 -13.33 -2.08
C GLY A 120 13.46 -12.64 -0.80
N ILE A 121 12.49 -12.45 0.09
CA ILE A 121 12.64 -11.77 1.37
C ILE A 121 13.37 -12.68 2.36
N GLY A 122 14.51 -12.23 2.89
CA GLY A 122 15.23 -12.95 3.94
C GLY A 122 15.62 -14.39 3.58
N GLY A 123 15.81 -14.70 2.30
CA GLY A 123 16.18 -16.05 1.83
C GLY A 123 15.03 -17.05 1.82
N THR A 124 13.79 -16.66 2.04
CA THR A 124 12.62 -17.56 2.06
C THR A 124 12.12 -17.96 0.68
N GLY A 125 12.60 -17.31 -0.40
CA GLY A 125 12.05 -17.48 -1.75
C GLY A 125 10.70 -16.75 -1.97
N VAL A 126 10.09 -16.18 -0.94
CA VAL A 126 8.88 -15.35 -1.05
C VAL A 126 9.28 -13.96 -1.55
N ARG A 127 8.89 -13.60 -2.76
CA ARG A 127 9.20 -12.31 -3.37
C ARG A 127 8.23 -11.21 -2.92
N ALA A 128 8.76 -10.00 -2.79
CA ALA A 128 7.92 -8.82 -2.64
C ALA A 128 7.21 -8.48 -3.97
N GLY A 129 6.02 -7.88 -3.91
CA GLY A 129 5.27 -7.43 -5.08
C GLY A 129 5.21 -5.90 -5.21
N LEU A 130 5.74 -5.16 -4.25
CA LEU A 130 5.83 -3.69 -4.28
C LEU A 130 6.96 -3.18 -3.39
N ILE A 131 7.33 -1.91 -3.62
CA ILE A 131 8.30 -1.18 -2.78
C ILE A 131 7.51 -0.16 -1.95
N LYS A 132 7.57 -0.25 -0.62
CA LYS A 132 6.90 0.69 0.28
C LYS A 132 7.89 1.63 0.93
N VAL A 133 7.72 2.94 0.72
CA VAL A 133 8.49 4.01 1.32
C VAL A 133 7.58 5.03 2.02
N ALA A 134 8.16 6.05 2.64
CA ALA A 134 7.38 7.05 3.37
C ALA A 134 7.94 8.47 3.18
N GLY A 135 7.04 9.44 3.07
CA GLY A 135 7.31 10.87 3.25
C GLY A 135 7.09 11.31 4.70
N GLY A 136 7.54 12.52 5.02
CA GLY A 136 7.28 13.18 6.29
C GLY A 136 6.07 14.12 6.22
N PHE A 137 5.75 14.74 7.35
CA PHE A 137 4.68 15.74 7.42
C PHE A 137 5.09 17.02 6.66
N HIS A 138 4.33 17.33 5.60
CA HIS A 138 4.56 18.46 4.70
C HIS A 138 5.96 18.55 4.06
N GLY A 139 6.67 17.41 3.89
CA GLY A 139 7.96 17.44 3.22
C GLY A 139 8.72 16.13 3.25
N LEU A 140 9.94 16.15 2.72
CA LEU A 140 10.85 15.01 2.62
C LEU A 140 12.13 15.32 3.36
N ASP A 141 12.40 14.58 4.44
CA ASP A 141 13.68 14.63 5.12
C ASP A 141 14.78 13.85 4.36
N ALA A 142 16.00 13.90 4.87
CA ALA A 142 17.14 13.22 4.23
C ALA A 142 16.95 11.69 4.15
N HIS A 143 16.29 11.09 5.14
CA HIS A 143 15.99 9.67 5.14
C HIS A 143 14.95 9.32 4.06
N ALA A 144 13.85 10.09 3.97
CA ALA A 144 12.83 9.92 2.93
C ALA A 144 13.43 10.06 1.52
N VAL A 145 14.27 11.09 1.30
CA VAL A 145 14.96 11.28 0.02
C VAL A 145 15.88 10.10 -0.31
N SER A 146 16.65 9.60 0.66
CA SER A 146 17.54 8.45 0.46
C SER A 146 16.78 7.16 0.15
N THR A 147 15.71 6.87 0.89
CA THR A 147 14.88 5.68 0.65
C THR A 147 14.14 5.75 -0.69
N MET A 148 13.64 6.92 -1.08
CA MET A 148 12.99 7.12 -2.38
C MET A 148 13.97 7.00 -3.55
N ARG A 149 15.24 7.44 -3.39
CA ARG A 149 16.29 7.19 -4.40
C ARG A 149 16.54 5.69 -4.59
N ALA A 150 16.65 4.94 -3.50
CA ALA A 150 16.80 3.49 -3.54
C ALA A 150 15.58 2.79 -4.18
N ALA A 151 14.37 3.28 -3.85
CA ALA A 151 13.12 2.77 -4.45
C ALA A 151 13.04 3.05 -5.96
N ALA A 152 13.42 4.25 -6.40
CA ALA A 152 13.48 4.60 -7.82
C ALA A 152 14.48 3.74 -8.59
N GLU A 153 15.65 3.46 -8.01
CA GLU A 153 16.63 2.53 -8.58
C GLU A 153 16.06 1.11 -8.70
N ALA A 154 15.43 0.61 -7.63
CA ALA A 154 14.81 -0.72 -7.65
C ALA A 154 13.63 -0.79 -8.65
N ASN A 155 12.78 0.25 -8.73
CA ASN A 155 11.72 0.33 -9.74
C ASN A 155 12.29 0.29 -11.16
N ARG A 156 13.35 1.05 -11.46
CA ARG A 156 14.00 1.07 -12.77
C ARG A 156 14.54 -0.31 -13.18
N ARG A 157 15.05 -1.08 -12.22
CA ARG A 157 15.64 -2.42 -12.45
C ARG A 157 14.60 -3.52 -12.57
N THR A 158 13.44 -3.37 -11.91
CA THR A 158 12.45 -4.45 -11.78
C THR A 158 11.10 -4.13 -12.41
N GLY A 159 10.70 -2.87 -12.45
CA GLY A 159 9.35 -2.44 -12.81
C GLY A 159 8.37 -2.39 -11.62
N ALA A 160 8.76 -2.84 -10.43
CA ALA A 160 7.88 -2.92 -9.27
C ALA A 160 7.32 -1.54 -8.85
N PRO A 161 6.03 -1.43 -8.53
CA PRO A 161 5.42 -0.15 -8.13
C PRO A 161 5.96 0.34 -6.79
N ILE A 162 5.97 1.67 -6.63
CA ILE A 162 6.39 2.36 -5.40
C ILE A 162 5.14 2.88 -4.69
N ALA A 163 4.83 2.31 -3.54
CA ALA A 163 3.78 2.78 -2.65
C ALA A 163 4.36 3.71 -1.59
N VAL A 164 3.79 4.89 -1.45
CA VAL A 164 4.31 5.94 -0.57
C VAL A 164 3.31 6.24 0.53
N HIS A 165 3.71 5.99 1.78
CA HIS A 165 2.99 6.54 2.93
C HIS A 165 3.17 8.05 2.94
N LEU A 166 2.09 8.78 2.88
CA LEU A 166 2.08 10.23 3.07
C LEU A 166 1.64 10.53 4.51
N GLU A 167 2.53 11.11 5.29
CA GLU A 167 2.22 11.46 6.68
C GLU A 167 1.03 12.41 6.74
N LEU A 168 -0.06 11.98 7.38
CA LEU A 168 -1.36 12.66 7.39
C LEU A 168 -1.86 13.09 5.99
N GLY A 169 -1.50 12.34 4.94
CA GLY A 169 -1.90 12.62 3.56
C GLY A 169 -1.21 13.83 2.91
N THR A 170 -0.13 14.35 3.51
CA THR A 170 0.58 15.57 3.05
C THR A 170 1.80 15.24 2.20
N GLY A 171 2.36 16.24 1.50
CA GLY A 171 3.61 16.10 0.73
C GLY A 171 3.48 15.34 -0.60
N ALA A 172 2.27 15.11 -1.11
CA ALA A 172 2.06 14.34 -2.34
C ALA A 172 2.81 14.91 -3.56
N LEU A 173 2.81 16.23 -3.73
CA LEU A 173 3.47 16.89 -4.86
C LEU A 173 4.98 16.88 -4.73
N ASP A 174 5.54 16.98 -3.50
CA ASP A 174 6.98 16.86 -3.26
C ASP A 174 7.49 15.45 -3.58
N VAL A 175 6.70 14.42 -3.24
CA VAL A 175 6.98 13.03 -3.60
C VAL A 175 7.00 12.86 -5.13
N LEU A 176 6.02 13.41 -5.85
CA LEU A 176 5.96 13.32 -7.31
C LEU A 176 7.08 14.11 -7.98
N ASP A 177 7.43 15.29 -7.47
CA ASP A 177 8.58 16.04 -7.97
C ASP A 177 9.87 15.22 -7.82
N LEU A 178 10.11 14.64 -6.64
CA LEU A 178 11.29 13.80 -6.42
C LEU A 178 11.28 12.54 -7.29
N LEU A 179 10.26 11.69 -7.16
CA LEU A 179 10.25 10.38 -7.82
C LEU A 179 10.10 10.49 -9.35
N CYS A 180 9.17 11.32 -9.83
CA CYS A 180 8.86 11.40 -11.26
C CYS A 180 9.67 12.51 -11.94
N GLY A 181 9.75 13.70 -11.33
CA GLY A 181 10.44 14.85 -11.91
C GLY A 181 11.96 14.71 -11.91
N GLN A 182 12.54 14.34 -10.77
CA GLN A 182 14.00 14.28 -10.60
C GLN A 182 14.58 12.88 -10.88
N LEU A 183 13.90 11.80 -10.47
CA LEU A 183 14.41 10.43 -10.54
C LEU A 183 13.86 9.61 -11.73
N GLY A 184 12.92 10.17 -12.50
CA GLY A 184 12.42 9.59 -13.75
C GLY A 184 11.53 8.35 -13.58
N VAL A 185 10.94 8.13 -12.40
CA VAL A 185 9.95 7.07 -12.19
C VAL A 185 8.68 7.40 -12.97
N ALA A 186 8.13 6.44 -13.71
CA ALA A 186 6.86 6.63 -14.39
C ALA A 186 5.73 6.91 -13.38
N PRO A 187 4.95 8.00 -13.51
CA PRO A 187 3.94 8.36 -12.52
C PRO A 187 2.93 7.25 -12.23
N GLY A 188 2.56 6.46 -13.24
CA GLY A 188 1.67 5.31 -13.09
C GLY A 188 2.22 4.17 -12.22
N SER A 189 3.52 4.18 -11.92
CA SER A 189 4.17 3.26 -10.97
C SER A 189 4.22 3.81 -9.54
N VAL A 190 3.76 5.06 -9.30
CA VAL A 190 3.71 5.67 -7.96
C VAL A 190 2.29 5.59 -7.40
N ILE A 191 2.15 5.04 -6.20
CA ILE A 191 0.90 4.91 -5.45
C ILE A 191 1.01 5.80 -4.20
N LEU A 192 0.19 6.85 -4.12
CA LEU A 192 0.17 7.80 -3.02
C LEU A 192 -0.88 7.38 -1.98
N GLY A 193 -0.44 6.96 -0.79
CA GLY A 193 -1.32 6.49 0.29
C GLY A 193 -1.85 7.59 1.20
N HIS A 194 -2.93 7.29 1.94
CA HIS A 194 -3.52 8.13 2.97
C HIS A 194 -4.10 9.47 2.52
N LEU A 195 -4.46 9.63 1.25
CA LEU A 195 -4.91 10.92 0.71
C LEU A 195 -6.19 11.45 1.37
N ASN A 196 -7.05 10.57 1.90
CA ASN A 196 -8.23 10.99 2.67
C ASN A 196 -7.91 11.75 3.95
N ARG A 197 -6.70 11.57 4.51
CA ARG A 197 -6.27 12.26 5.75
C ARG A 197 -6.01 13.74 5.56
N SER A 198 -5.71 14.17 4.31
CA SER A 198 -5.61 15.58 3.90
C SER A 198 -6.59 15.82 2.75
N PRO A 199 -7.85 16.23 3.01
CA PRO A 199 -8.88 16.35 1.98
C PRO A 199 -8.72 17.62 1.12
N ASP A 200 -7.51 17.86 0.60
CA ASP A 200 -7.20 18.89 -0.37
C ASP A 200 -7.44 18.36 -1.79
N PHE A 201 -8.63 18.60 -2.30
CA PHE A 201 -9.05 18.12 -3.62
C PHE A 201 -8.23 18.72 -4.77
N THR A 202 -7.60 19.88 -4.57
CA THR A 202 -6.68 20.46 -5.56
C THR A 202 -5.42 19.64 -5.67
N VAL A 203 -4.80 19.28 -4.54
CA VAL A 203 -3.62 18.41 -4.49
C VAL A 203 -3.95 17.03 -5.07
N HIS A 204 -5.09 16.43 -4.70
CA HIS A 204 -5.52 15.14 -5.25
C HIS A 204 -5.65 15.18 -6.78
N ARG A 205 -6.27 16.24 -7.32
CA ARG A 205 -6.44 16.42 -8.76
C ARG A 205 -5.09 16.58 -9.48
N LEU A 206 -4.20 17.43 -8.95
CA LEU A 206 -2.86 17.63 -9.51
C LEU A 206 -2.03 16.33 -9.52
N ALA A 207 -2.12 15.53 -8.45
CA ALA A 207 -1.47 14.23 -8.39
C ALA A 207 -2.03 13.23 -9.42
N ALA A 208 -3.36 13.23 -9.63
CA ALA A 208 -4.01 12.42 -10.66
C ALA A 208 -3.64 12.88 -12.08
N GLU A 209 -3.61 14.20 -12.33
CA GLU A 209 -3.18 14.80 -13.59
C GLU A 209 -1.73 14.44 -13.93
N ALA A 210 -0.85 14.39 -12.93
CA ALA A 210 0.53 13.94 -13.09
C ALA A 210 0.61 12.44 -13.46
N GLY A 211 -0.46 11.67 -13.28
CA GLY A 211 -0.57 10.26 -13.65
C GLY A 211 -0.36 9.27 -12.50
N ALA A 212 -0.22 9.74 -11.27
CA ALA A 212 -0.08 8.87 -10.10
C ALA A 212 -1.36 8.10 -9.77
N ARG A 213 -1.24 7.01 -9.01
CA ARG A 213 -2.35 6.29 -8.40
C ARG A 213 -2.61 6.82 -7.00
N LEU A 214 -3.87 6.95 -6.65
CA LEU A 214 -4.33 7.59 -5.44
C LEU A 214 -5.00 6.56 -4.53
N ALA A 215 -4.35 6.22 -3.42
CA ALA A 215 -4.89 5.29 -2.43
C ALA A 215 -5.54 6.04 -1.27
N PHE A 216 -6.79 5.69 -1.01
CA PHE A 216 -7.61 6.15 0.10
C PHE A 216 -7.79 5.00 1.08
N ASP A 217 -7.70 5.28 2.38
CA ASP A 217 -7.67 4.26 3.40
C ASP A 217 -8.65 4.55 4.53
N GLY A 218 -9.02 3.53 5.24
CA GLY A 218 -9.81 3.66 6.45
C GLY A 218 -11.30 3.39 6.28
N PRO A 219 -12.15 3.96 7.11
CA PRO A 219 -11.92 5.07 8.05
C PRO A 219 -11.13 4.69 9.29
N SER A 220 -10.39 5.66 9.82
CA SER A 220 -9.63 5.57 11.06
C SER A 220 -10.25 6.41 12.17
N ARG A 221 -10.21 5.93 13.42
CA ARG A 221 -10.66 6.74 14.56
C ARG A 221 -9.78 7.97 14.81
N ALA A 222 -8.49 7.84 14.53
CA ALA A 222 -7.52 8.93 14.68
C ALA A 222 -7.75 10.08 13.68
N ASN A 223 -8.23 9.75 12.46
CA ASN A 223 -8.40 10.71 11.37
C ASN A 223 -9.88 10.93 11.01
N HIS A 224 -10.80 10.65 11.94
CA HIS A 224 -12.24 10.69 11.66
C HIS A 224 -12.70 12.05 11.09
N ALA A 225 -12.12 13.14 11.53
CA ALA A 225 -12.48 14.49 11.07
C ALA A 225 -12.26 14.70 9.55
N THR A 226 -11.37 13.95 8.93
CA THR A 226 -11.04 14.03 7.51
C THR A 226 -11.56 12.84 6.73
N ASP A 227 -11.49 11.64 7.29
CA ASP A 227 -11.84 10.38 6.61
C ASP A 227 -13.32 10.32 6.15
N TRP A 228 -14.24 11.01 6.83
CA TRP A 228 -15.64 11.07 6.39
C TRP A 228 -15.83 11.82 5.05
N ARG A 229 -14.83 12.61 4.61
CA ARG A 229 -14.81 13.30 3.32
C ARG A 229 -14.35 12.40 2.15
N MET A 230 -13.90 11.18 2.46
CA MET A 230 -13.40 10.24 1.43
C MET A 230 -14.41 10.00 0.28
N PRO A 231 -15.72 9.81 0.52
CA PRO A 231 -16.68 9.65 -0.56
C PRO A 231 -16.73 10.84 -1.51
N ASP A 232 -16.64 12.08 -0.96
CA ASP A 232 -16.64 13.31 -1.77
C ASP A 232 -15.38 13.42 -2.62
N ALA A 233 -14.20 13.08 -2.04
CA ALA A 233 -12.94 13.11 -2.74
C ALA A 233 -12.92 12.11 -3.91
N LEU A 234 -13.37 10.87 -3.67
CA LEU A 234 -13.46 9.84 -4.71
C LEU A 234 -14.43 10.25 -5.82
N ARG A 235 -15.58 10.83 -5.48
CA ARG A 235 -16.55 11.31 -6.47
C ARG A 235 -15.96 12.47 -7.28
N ALA A 236 -15.36 13.47 -6.64
CA ALA A 236 -14.76 14.60 -7.33
C ALA A 236 -13.68 14.20 -8.33
N LEU A 237 -12.83 13.22 -7.95
CA LEU A 237 -11.80 12.69 -8.85
C LEU A 237 -12.39 11.88 -10.01
N ALA A 238 -13.41 11.08 -9.75
CA ALA A 238 -14.09 10.33 -10.80
C ALA A 238 -14.79 11.24 -11.81
N ASP A 239 -15.49 12.28 -11.33
CA ASP A 239 -16.17 13.28 -12.17
C ASP A 239 -15.17 14.13 -12.98
N ALA A 240 -13.94 14.29 -12.46
CA ALA A 240 -12.82 14.92 -13.19
C ALA A 240 -12.12 13.99 -14.21
N GLY A 241 -12.57 12.73 -14.35
CA GLY A 241 -12.05 11.77 -15.32
C GLY A 241 -10.90 10.89 -14.82
N PHE A 242 -10.61 10.87 -13.51
CA PHE A 242 -9.49 10.10 -12.91
C PHE A 242 -9.94 8.83 -12.19
N ALA A 243 -11.09 8.27 -12.55
CA ALA A 243 -11.62 7.06 -11.96
C ALA A 243 -10.64 5.87 -12.00
N ASP A 244 -9.83 5.78 -13.07
CA ASP A 244 -8.82 4.72 -13.28
C ASP A 244 -7.57 4.83 -12.40
N ARG A 245 -7.45 5.92 -11.62
CA ARG A 245 -6.33 6.17 -10.70
C ARG A 245 -6.61 5.78 -9.25
N LEU A 246 -7.88 5.54 -8.91
CA LEU A 246 -8.35 5.40 -7.54
C LEU A 246 -8.12 3.98 -7.01
N LEU A 247 -7.61 3.89 -5.78
CA LEU A 247 -7.43 2.67 -5.01
C LEU A 247 -8.06 2.84 -3.62
N LEU A 248 -8.45 1.73 -2.98
CA LEU A 248 -9.08 1.74 -1.66
C LEU A 248 -8.48 0.64 -0.78
N GLY A 249 -8.17 0.97 0.48
CA GLY A 249 -7.61 0.06 1.47
C GLY A 249 -8.19 0.20 2.86
N GLY A 250 -7.85 -0.72 3.74
CA GLY A 250 -8.30 -0.74 5.14
C GLY A 250 -7.37 -0.03 6.11
N ASP A 251 -6.06 -0.12 5.89
CA ASP A 251 -4.99 0.40 6.77
C ASP A 251 -5.14 -0.02 8.23
N THR A 252 -5.25 -1.31 8.46
CA THR A 252 -5.28 -1.90 9.81
C THR A 252 -3.90 -1.83 10.43
N VAL A 253 -3.71 -0.99 11.45
CA VAL A 253 -2.40 -0.77 12.10
C VAL A 253 -2.37 -1.20 13.56
N THR A 254 -3.52 -1.39 14.20
CA THR A 254 -3.64 -1.85 15.59
C THR A 254 -4.77 -2.87 15.73
N PRO A 255 -4.79 -3.69 16.81
CA PRO A 255 -5.86 -4.66 17.05
C PRO A 255 -7.27 -4.03 17.12
N GLU A 256 -7.38 -2.78 17.55
CA GLU A 256 -8.65 -2.05 17.67
C GLU A 256 -9.12 -1.42 16.35
N THR A 257 -8.28 -1.40 15.32
CA THR A 257 -8.69 -0.92 14.00
C THR A 257 -9.73 -1.88 13.40
N PRO A 258 -10.78 -1.37 12.74
CA PRO A 258 -11.87 -2.22 12.22
C PRO A 258 -11.44 -3.32 11.24
N GLY A 259 -10.28 -3.17 10.59
CA GLY A 259 -9.65 -4.18 9.74
C GLY A 259 -10.26 -4.33 8.35
N MET A 260 -9.58 -5.16 7.53
CA MET A 260 -9.90 -5.37 6.12
C MET A 260 -11.33 -5.86 5.86
N ALA A 261 -11.89 -6.66 6.75
CA ALA A 261 -13.29 -7.09 6.63
C ALA A 261 -14.28 -5.92 6.76
N HIS A 262 -13.92 -4.85 7.49
CA HIS A 262 -14.74 -3.63 7.62
C HIS A 262 -14.84 -2.89 6.29
N LEU A 263 -13.77 -2.90 5.50
CA LEU A 263 -13.75 -2.33 4.15
C LEU A 263 -14.93 -2.86 3.32
N LEU A 264 -15.10 -4.17 3.25
CA LEU A 264 -16.16 -4.79 2.45
C LEU A 264 -17.52 -4.79 3.15
N ARG A 265 -17.55 -4.91 4.47
CA ARG A 265 -18.82 -5.00 5.21
C ARG A 265 -19.52 -3.66 5.41
N ARG A 266 -18.77 -2.56 5.53
CA ARG A 266 -19.31 -1.25 5.90
C ARG A 266 -18.94 -0.13 4.94
N VAL A 267 -17.65 -0.04 4.55
CA VAL A 267 -17.17 1.07 3.72
C VAL A 267 -17.63 0.93 2.29
N ALA A 268 -17.42 -0.22 1.66
CA ALA A 268 -17.80 -0.45 0.27
C ALA A 268 -19.31 -0.27 0.02
N PRO A 269 -20.25 -0.83 0.83
CA PRO A 269 -21.67 -0.58 0.63
C PRO A 269 -22.07 0.89 0.77
N ARG A 270 -21.41 1.64 1.68
CA ARG A 270 -21.64 3.08 1.81
C ARG A 270 -21.12 3.86 0.60
N LEU A 271 -19.94 3.51 0.11
CA LEU A 271 -19.37 4.12 -1.09
C LEU A 271 -20.20 3.81 -2.34
N GLU A 272 -20.79 2.61 -2.42
CA GLU A 272 -21.67 2.24 -3.54
C GLU A 272 -22.86 3.20 -3.67
N LEU A 273 -23.44 3.66 -2.56
CA LEU A 273 -24.52 4.65 -2.57
C LEU A 273 -24.10 6.00 -3.20
N THR A 274 -22.83 6.39 -3.03
CA THR A 274 -22.30 7.66 -3.56
C THR A 274 -21.74 7.51 -4.96
N LEU A 275 -20.98 6.44 -5.22
CA LEU A 275 -20.18 6.24 -6.42
C LEU A 275 -20.91 5.41 -7.48
N GLY A 276 -21.83 4.54 -7.06
CA GLY A 276 -22.41 3.50 -7.89
C GLY A 276 -21.55 2.26 -8.02
N LYS A 277 -22.19 1.12 -8.32
CA LYS A 277 -21.55 -0.20 -8.35
C LYS A 277 -20.37 -0.27 -9.34
N GLY A 278 -20.53 0.26 -10.55
CA GLY A 278 -19.49 0.14 -11.59
C GLY A 278 -18.20 0.86 -11.23
N LEU A 279 -18.26 2.06 -10.65
CA LEU A 279 -17.07 2.78 -10.20
C LEU A 279 -16.43 2.09 -8.99
N LEU A 280 -17.23 1.60 -8.05
CA LEU A 280 -16.71 0.88 -6.89
C LEU A 280 -15.99 -0.42 -7.31
N GLU A 281 -16.56 -1.18 -8.26
CA GLU A 281 -15.92 -2.36 -8.83
C GLU A 281 -14.61 -2.00 -9.54
N GLN A 282 -14.58 -0.90 -10.28
CA GLN A 282 -13.34 -0.40 -10.89
C GLN A 282 -12.26 -0.11 -9.83
N ILE A 283 -12.61 0.54 -8.72
CA ILE A 283 -11.70 0.89 -7.62
C ILE A 283 -11.18 -0.35 -6.89
N LEU A 284 -12.04 -1.34 -6.66
CA LEU A 284 -11.68 -2.52 -5.86
C LEU A 284 -11.12 -3.69 -6.69
N VAL A 285 -11.31 -3.72 -8.00
CA VAL A 285 -10.90 -4.86 -8.84
C VAL A 285 -9.97 -4.41 -9.97
N THR A 286 -10.45 -3.58 -10.88
CA THR A 286 -9.73 -3.27 -12.13
C THR A 286 -8.47 -2.43 -11.89
N ASN A 287 -8.60 -1.38 -11.07
CA ASN A 287 -7.48 -0.47 -10.81
C ASN A 287 -6.34 -1.13 -10.03
N PRO A 288 -6.59 -1.84 -8.90
CA PRO A 288 -5.50 -2.50 -8.20
C PRO A 288 -4.87 -3.64 -9.02
N ALA A 289 -5.64 -4.35 -9.85
CA ALA A 289 -5.08 -5.32 -10.77
C ALA A 289 -4.01 -4.72 -11.70
N ARG A 290 -4.22 -3.47 -12.16
CA ARG A 290 -3.24 -2.72 -12.96
C ARG A 290 -2.15 -2.07 -12.13
N ALA A 291 -2.41 -1.73 -10.88
CA ALA A 291 -1.46 -1.05 -10.00
C ALA A 291 -0.36 -1.98 -9.50
N TYR A 292 -0.69 -3.24 -9.25
CA TYR A 292 0.20 -4.21 -8.61
C TYR A 292 0.73 -5.29 -9.57
N ALA A 293 0.40 -5.22 -10.85
CA ALA A 293 0.99 -6.08 -11.89
C ALA A 293 2.11 -5.35 -12.67
N TRP A 294 3.28 -5.98 -12.75
CA TRP A 294 4.49 -5.40 -13.36
C TRP A 294 5.41 -6.46 -14.01
#